data_1ce13790ccfe5365ef45ad777ccb1b25
#
_entry.id   1ce13790ccfe5365ef45ad777ccb1b25
#
_cell.length_a   1.000
_cell.length_b   1.000
_cell.length_c   1.000
_cell.angle_alpha   90.00
_cell.angle_beta   90.00
_cell.angle_gamma   90.00
#
_symmetry.space_group_name_H-M   'P 1'
#
loop_
_entity.id
_entity.type
_entity.pdbx_description
1 polymer ?
#
loop_
_entity_poly.entity_id
_entity_poly.type
_entity_poly.pdbx_seq_one_letter_code
_entity_poly.pdbx_strand_id
1 'polypeptide(L)'
;PKIVSIKSLLSSKKFQDAEMEIPLALGKTISNETFVVDLTKMPHLLVAGATGQGKSVGINSILTSIIYKKHPADVKFVLVDPKKVELTLFNKIEKHYLAKLPEVNDSIITDSKIAVKTLKSLCKEMDNRYEMLKNAKCRNIKEYNQKFKKRVLNPRDGHKYIPYLVLIIDEFADLIMTTGKEVETNIARLAQMARAVGIHLVLATQRPSVNVITGLIKANSPARISFRVTSK
;
A
#
# COMPACT_ATOMS: atom_id res chain seq x y z
N PRO A 1 -2.52 -12.01 26.33
CA PRO A 1 -3.16 -11.43 25.14
C PRO A 1 -3.86 -12.54 24.37
N LYS A 2 -5.13 -12.35 24.02
CA LYS A 2 -5.85 -13.31 23.17
C LYS A 2 -5.32 -13.22 21.75
N ILE A 3 -4.92 -14.35 21.17
CA ILE A 3 -4.56 -14.43 19.75
C ILE A 3 -5.84 -14.29 18.92
N VAL A 4 -5.85 -13.35 17.98
CA VAL A 4 -6.96 -13.14 17.06
C VAL A 4 -6.60 -13.78 15.71
N SER A 5 -7.35 -14.81 15.33
CA SER A 5 -7.15 -15.48 14.04
C SER A 5 -7.58 -14.57 12.89
N ILE A 6 -6.76 -14.48 11.84
CA ILE A 6 -7.13 -13.75 10.60
C ILE A 6 -8.42 -14.31 9.99
N LYS A 7 -8.63 -15.62 10.05
CA LYS A 7 -9.87 -16.27 9.59
C LYS A 7 -11.09 -15.66 10.28
N SER A 8 -11.03 -15.43 11.61
CA SER A 8 -12.16 -14.85 12.37
C SER A 8 -12.44 -13.39 11.99
N LEU A 9 -11.41 -12.65 11.57
CA LEU A 9 -11.57 -11.28 11.09
C LEU A 9 -12.22 -11.25 9.71
N LEU A 10 -11.70 -12.04 8.79
CA LEU A 10 -12.18 -12.10 7.41
C LEU A 10 -13.61 -12.67 7.31
N SER A 11 -13.98 -13.63 8.15
CA SER A 11 -15.33 -14.20 8.18
C SER A 11 -16.34 -13.35 8.97
N SER A 12 -15.91 -12.27 9.61
CA SER A 12 -16.82 -11.38 10.33
C SER A 12 -17.83 -10.71 9.40
N LYS A 13 -19.10 -10.59 9.81
CA LYS A 13 -20.14 -9.92 9.04
C LYS A 13 -19.71 -8.49 8.65
N LYS A 14 -19.08 -7.75 9.59
CA LYS A 14 -18.59 -6.39 9.36
C LYS A 14 -17.59 -6.29 8.21
N PHE A 15 -16.71 -7.30 8.02
CA PHE A 15 -15.78 -7.33 6.90
C PHE A 15 -16.42 -7.84 5.61
N GLN A 16 -17.27 -8.87 5.71
CA GLN A 16 -17.96 -9.45 4.56
C GLN A 16 -18.91 -8.44 3.88
N ASP A 17 -19.65 -7.66 4.66
CA ASP A 17 -20.61 -6.67 4.16
C ASP A 17 -19.97 -5.30 3.88
N ALA A 18 -18.64 -5.15 4.06
CA ALA A 18 -17.97 -3.88 3.84
C ALA A 18 -17.98 -3.47 2.37
N GLU A 19 -18.61 -2.34 2.06
CA GLU A 19 -18.66 -1.70 0.73
C GLU A 19 -17.51 -0.69 0.51
N MET A 20 -16.37 -0.93 1.14
CA MET A 20 -15.19 -0.08 1.06
C MET A 20 -14.39 -0.34 -0.22
N GLU A 21 -13.70 0.69 -0.72
CA GLU A 21 -12.85 0.53 -1.91
C GLU A 21 -11.68 -0.43 -1.65
N ILE A 22 -10.98 -0.29 -0.52
CA ILE A 22 -9.90 -1.20 -0.09
C ILE A 22 -10.05 -1.50 1.40
N PRO A 23 -10.91 -2.47 1.80
CA PRO A 23 -11.14 -2.79 3.20
C PRO A 23 -9.97 -3.54 3.83
N LEU A 24 -9.58 -3.11 5.03
CA LEU A 24 -8.57 -3.74 5.86
C LEU A 24 -9.19 -4.22 7.16
N ALA A 25 -9.02 -5.49 7.50
CA ALA A 25 -9.36 -6.05 8.80
C ALA A 25 -8.09 -6.06 9.68
N LEU A 26 -7.94 -5.09 10.58
CA LEU A 26 -6.72 -4.87 11.33
C LEU A 26 -6.66 -5.60 12.67
N GLY A 27 -7.78 -6.11 13.17
CA GLY A 27 -7.84 -6.78 14.46
C GLY A 27 -9.23 -6.67 15.10
N LYS A 28 -9.26 -6.75 16.42
CA LYS A 28 -10.48 -6.55 17.23
C LYS A 28 -10.28 -5.39 18.18
N THR A 29 -11.39 -4.67 18.43
CA THR A 29 -11.46 -3.63 19.44
C THR A 29 -11.48 -4.25 20.85
N ILE A 30 -11.40 -3.41 21.88
CA ILE A 30 -11.57 -3.84 23.28
C ILE A 30 -12.95 -4.44 23.54
N SER A 31 -13.97 -4.02 22.79
CA SER A 31 -15.32 -4.59 22.80
C SER A 31 -15.44 -5.89 21.97
N ASN A 32 -14.31 -6.47 21.53
CA ASN A 32 -14.25 -7.71 20.74
C ASN A 32 -14.89 -7.62 19.33
N GLU A 33 -15.16 -6.44 18.82
CA GLU A 33 -15.65 -6.22 17.47
C GLU A 33 -14.51 -6.21 16.46
N THR A 34 -14.75 -6.71 15.24
CA THR A 34 -13.77 -6.61 14.16
C THR A 34 -13.57 -5.15 13.77
N PHE A 35 -12.32 -4.69 13.77
CA PHE A 35 -11.95 -3.35 13.36
C PHE A 35 -11.63 -3.34 11.87
N VAL A 36 -12.51 -2.72 11.08
CA VAL A 36 -12.40 -2.63 9.62
C VAL A 36 -12.31 -1.18 9.20
N VAL A 37 -11.37 -0.88 8.33
CA VAL A 37 -11.11 0.47 7.80
C VAL A 37 -10.87 0.43 6.30
N ASP A 38 -11.03 1.57 5.63
CA ASP A 38 -10.76 1.72 4.21
C ASP A 38 -9.40 2.37 3.98
N LEU A 39 -8.48 1.68 3.31
CA LEU A 39 -7.16 2.22 2.99
C LEU A 39 -7.26 3.50 2.13
N THR A 40 -8.26 3.65 1.28
CA THR A 40 -8.42 4.85 0.45
C THR A 40 -8.78 6.10 1.26
N LYS A 41 -9.37 5.91 2.45
CA LYS A 41 -9.63 6.98 3.42
C LYS A 41 -8.43 7.27 4.32
N MET A 42 -7.49 6.31 4.41
CA MET A 42 -6.20 6.41 5.08
C MET A 42 -5.08 6.22 4.04
N PRO A 43 -4.92 7.15 3.09
CA PRO A 43 -4.24 6.89 1.81
C PRO A 43 -2.78 6.47 1.94
N HIS A 44 -2.12 6.87 3.03
CA HIS A 44 -0.72 6.57 3.30
C HIS A 44 -0.58 6.21 4.77
N LEU A 45 -0.29 4.95 5.02
CA LEU A 45 -0.26 4.34 6.34
C LEU A 45 1.19 4.15 6.80
N LEU A 46 1.51 4.69 7.96
CA LEU A 46 2.76 4.39 8.66
C LEU A 46 2.53 3.27 9.67
N VAL A 47 3.39 2.26 9.65
CA VAL A 47 3.33 1.13 10.57
C VAL A 47 4.65 1.04 11.34
N ALA A 48 4.61 1.23 12.65
CA ALA A 48 5.77 1.13 13.51
C ALA A 48 5.64 -0.04 14.50
N GLY A 49 6.72 -0.75 14.75
CA GLY A 49 6.73 -1.82 15.77
C GLY A 49 8.07 -2.49 15.88
N ALA A 50 8.52 -2.76 17.11
CA ALA A 50 9.76 -3.51 17.35
C ALA A 50 9.64 -4.96 16.86
N THR A 51 10.77 -5.62 16.70
CA THR A 51 10.85 -7.04 16.33
C THR A 51 10.02 -7.89 17.29
N GLY A 52 9.20 -8.79 16.76
CA GLY A 52 8.34 -9.67 17.55
C GLY A 52 7.11 -9.00 18.18
N GLN A 53 6.85 -7.70 17.95
CA GLN A 53 5.73 -6.98 18.56
C GLN A 53 4.49 -6.92 17.68
N GLY A 54 4.49 -7.58 16.50
CA GLY A 54 3.30 -7.71 15.65
C GLY A 54 3.32 -6.90 14.36
N LYS A 55 4.39 -6.15 14.04
CA LYS A 55 4.50 -5.37 12.78
C LYS A 55 4.24 -6.24 11.56
N SER A 56 4.94 -7.36 11.43
CA SER A 56 4.80 -8.31 10.30
C SER A 56 3.43 -8.95 10.26
N VAL A 57 2.86 -9.27 11.43
CA VAL A 57 1.47 -9.77 11.51
C VAL A 57 0.48 -8.71 11.01
N GLY A 58 0.69 -7.45 11.36
CA GLY A 58 -0.13 -6.33 10.88
C GLY A 58 -0.05 -6.17 9.37
N ILE A 59 1.15 -6.21 8.78
CA ILE A 59 1.36 -6.14 7.33
C ILE A 59 0.69 -7.33 6.63
N ASN A 60 0.86 -8.53 7.16
CA ASN A 60 0.22 -9.73 6.63
C ASN A 60 -1.31 -9.63 6.70
N SER A 61 -1.87 -9.06 7.77
CA SER A 61 -3.31 -8.80 7.88
C SER A 61 -3.81 -7.81 6.82
N ILE A 62 -3.05 -6.75 6.54
CA ILE A 62 -3.34 -5.78 5.48
C ILE A 62 -3.38 -6.49 4.12
N LEU A 63 -2.29 -7.17 3.74
CA LEU A 63 -2.19 -7.89 2.46
C LEU A 63 -3.31 -8.92 2.30
N THR A 64 -3.50 -9.78 3.31
CA THR A 64 -4.50 -10.84 3.27
C THR A 64 -5.92 -10.28 3.17
N SER A 65 -6.24 -9.17 3.86
CA SER A 65 -7.53 -8.50 3.75
C SER A 65 -7.82 -8.05 2.33
N ILE A 66 -6.84 -7.44 1.67
CA ILE A 66 -7.00 -6.93 0.30
C ILE A 66 -7.15 -8.10 -0.69
N ILE A 67 -6.28 -9.11 -0.60
CA ILE A 67 -6.30 -10.29 -1.48
C ILE A 67 -7.64 -11.03 -1.35
N TYR A 68 -8.16 -11.15 -0.13
CA TYR A 68 -9.42 -11.84 0.12
C TYR A 68 -10.63 -11.08 -0.46
N LYS A 69 -10.62 -9.75 -0.43
CA LYS A 69 -11.78 -8.92 -0.78
C LYS A 69 -11.76 -8.36 -2.20
N LYS A 70 -10.59 -8.23 -2.82
CA LYS A 70 -10.42 -7.54 -4.10
C LYS A 70 -9.85 -8.47 -5.18
N HIS A 71 -10.44 -8.37 -6.37
CA HIS A 71 -9.92 -9.08 -7.53
C HIS A 71 -8.58 -8.47 -8.00
N PRO A 72 -7.65 -9.27 -8.56
CA PRO A 72 -6.36 -8.76 -9.04
C PRO A 72 -6.46 -7.74 -10.19
N ALA A 73 -7.60 -7.67 -10.86
CA ALA A 73 -7.87 -6.60 -11.83
C ALA A 73 -8.15 -5.24 -11.17
N ASP A 74 -8.57 -5.23 -9.90
CA ASP A 74 -8.91 -4.00 -9.17
C ASP A 74 -7.74 -3.46 -8.34
N VAL A 75 -6.82 -4.34 -7.89
CA VAL A 75 -5.68 -3.96 -7.03
C VAL A 75 -4.42 -4.71 -7.43
N LYS A 76 -3.30 -4.00 -7.47
CA LYS A 76 -1.95 -4.54 -7.61
C LYS A 76 -1.07 -4.09 -6.46
N PHE A 77 -0.10 -4.91 -6.10
CA PHE A 77 0.89 -4.60 -5.07
C PHE A 77 2.27 -4.37 -5.68
N VAL A 78 3.00 -3.44 -5.10
CA VAL A 78 4.46 -3.32 -5.24
C VAL A 78 5.05 -3.61 -3.88
N LEU A 79 5.81 -4.69 -3.75
CA LEU A 79 6.35 -5.17 -2.48
C LEU A 79 7.85 -4.92 -2.42
N VAL A 80 8.31 -4.30 -1.35
CA VAL A 80 9.72 -4.01 -1.09
C VAL A 80 10.09 -4.59 0.28
N ASP A 81 10.99 -5.57 0.28
CA ASP A 81 11.49 -6.25 1.48
C ASP A 81 13.02 -6.34 1.44
N PRO A 82 13.74 -5.30 1.94
CA PRO A 82 15.19 -5.27 1.92
C PRO A 82 15.84 -6.43 2.68
N LYS A 83 15.13 -7.01 3.64
CA LYS A 83 15.62 -8.12 4.49
C LYS A 83 15.34 -9.51 3.94
N LYS A 84 14.51 -9.64 2.92
CA LYS A 84 14.13 -10.92 2.27
C LYS A 84 13.46 -11.93 3.21
N VAL A 85 12.72 -11.49 4.22
CA VAL A 85 12.17 -12.35 5.27
C VAL A 85 10.65 -12.30 5.33
N GLU A 86 10.09 -11.10 5.42
CA GLU A 86 8.70 -10.90 5.84
C GLU A 86 7.68 -11.07 4.71
N LEU A 87 8.02 -10.64 3.49
CA LEU A 87 7.09 -10.63 2.36
C LEU A 87 7.27 -11.81 1.39
N THR A 88 8.26 -12.68 1.61
CA THR A 88 8.60 -13.79 0.69
C THR A 88 7.46 -14.76 0.45
N LEU A 89 6.57 -14.98 1.44
CA LEU A 89 5.40 -15.85 1.27
C LEU A 89 4.41 -15.32 0.21
N PHE A 90 4.43 -14.04 -0.11
CA PHE A 90 3.57 -13.44 -1.13
C PHE A 90 4.10 -13.61 -2.56
N ASN A 91 5.25 -14.25 -2.78
CA ASN A 91 5.68 -14.67 -4.11
C ASN A 91 4.64 -15.55 -4.81
N LYS A 92 3.84 -16.30 -4.05
CA LYS A 92 2.78 -17.17 -4.59
C LYS A 92 1.69 -16.42 -5.36
N ILE A 93 1.52 -15.12 -5.11
CA ILE A 93 0.53 -14.29 -5.80
C ILE A 93 1.13 -13.44 -6.94
N GLU A 94 2.40 -13.67 -7.29
CA GLU A 94 3.16 -12.90 -8.28
C GLU A 94 2.37 -12.66 -9.57
N LYS A 95 1.92 -13.73 -10.20
CA LYS A 95 1.30 -13.70 -11.54
C LYS A 95 0.03 -12.84 -11.60
N HIS A 96 -0.65 -12.67 -10.46
CA HIS A 96 -1.97 -12.02 -10.43
C HIS A 96 -1.95 -10.65 -9.77
N TYR A 97 -1.24 -10.51 -8.65
CA TYR A 97 -1.32 -9.30 -7.83
C TYR A 97 -0.06 -8.43 -7.85
N LEU A 98 1.13 -8.98 -8.16
CA LEU A 98 2.34 -8.17 -8.06
C LEU A 98 2.61 -7.39 -9.34
N ALA A 99 2.91 -6.11 -9.17
CA ALA A 99 3.42 -5.22 -10.20
C ALA A 99 4.93 -5.04 -9.98
N LYS A 100 5.71 -5.21 -11.05
CA LYS A 100 7.17 -5.06 -11.06
C LYS A 100 7.65 -4.35 -12.31
N LEU A 101 8.88 -3.88 -12.29
CA LEU A 101 9.52 -3.34 -13.49
C LEU A 101 9.76 -4.47 -14.50
N PRO A 102 9.60 -4.21 -15.81
CA PRO A 102 9.74 -5.24 -16.86
C PRO A 102 11.12 -5.94 -16.87
N GLU A 103 12.17 -5.21 -16.51
CA GLU A 103 13.55 -5.69 -16.49
C GLU A 103 13.94 -6.42 -15.20
N VAL A 104 13.04 -6.53 -14.23
CA VAL A 104 13.32 -7.17 -12.92
C VAL A 104 12.66 -8.53 -12.86
N ASN A 105 13.46 -9.56 -12.60
CA ASN A 105 12.96 -10.93 -12.49
C ASN A 105 12.21 -11.16 -11.19
N ASP A 106 12.73 -10.65 -10.08
CA ASP A 106 12.15 -10.82 -8.75
C ASP A 106 10.88 -9.98 -8.60
N SER A 107 9.84 -10.60 -8.09
CA SER A 107 8.54 -9.95 -7.88
C SER A 107 8.50 -9.12 -6.62
N ILE A 108 9.29 -9.50 -5.61
CA ILE A 108 9.51 -8.73 -4.38
C ILE A 108 10.87 -8.05 -4.48
N ILE A 109 10.87 -6.76 -4.34
CA ILE A 109 12.06 -5.93 -4.49
C ILE A 109 12.89 -6.00 -3.23
N THR A 110 14.13 -6.47 -3.35
CA THR A 110 15.06 -6.63 -2.22
C THR A 110 16.29 -5.74 -2.35
N ASP A 111 16.61 -5.29 -3.55
CA ASP A 111 17.74 -4.39 -3.83
C ASP A 111 17.30 -2.93 -3.72
N SER A 112 18.11 -2.13 -3.02
CA SER A 112 17.82 -0.72 -2.77
C SER A 112 17.85 0.16 -4.03
N LYS A 113 18.72 -0.15 -5.00
CA LYS A 113 18.77 0.59 -6.29
C LYS A 113 17.53 0.30 -7.13
N ILE A 114 17.08 -0.96 -7.14
CA ILE A 114 15.84 -1.36 -7.80
C ILE A 114 14.64 -0.70 -7.11
N ALA A 115 14.65 -0.60 -5.77
CA ALA A 115 13.61 0.10 -5.02
C ALA A 115 13.51 1.58 -5.44
N VAL A 116 14.64 2.29 -5.53
CA VAL A 116 14.68 3.69 -6.03
C VAL A 116 14.09 3.79 -7.45
N LYS A 117 14.52 2.90 -8.36
CA LYS A 117 14.02 2.87 -9.74
C LYS A 117 12.52 2.63 -9.80
N THR A 118 12.02 1.73 -8.96
CA THR A 118 10.59 1.45 -8.83
C THR A 118 9.81 2.65 -8.31
N LEU A 119 10.33 3.35 -7.30
CA LEU A 119 9.69 4.58 -6.79
C LEU A 119 9.62 5.68 -7.85
N LYS A 120 10.67 5.87 -8.64
CA LYS A 120 10.64 6.79 -9.79
C LYS A 120 9.58 6.38 -10.83
N SER A 121 9.49 5.08 -11.12
CA SER A 121 8.47 4.55 -12.02
C SER A 121 7.05 4.76 -11.49
N LEU A 122 6.83 4.59 -10.19
CA LEU A 122 5.54 4.90 -9.54
C LEU A 122 5.19 6.39 -9.62
N CYS A 123 6.17 7.28 -9.48
CA CYS A 123 5.95 8.72 -9.69
C CYS A 123 5.55 9.02 -11.14
N LYS A 124 6.19 8.39 -12.12
CA LYS A 124 5.82 8.51 -13.53
C LYS A 124 4.42 7.95 -13.81
N GLU A 125 4.10 6.79 -13.24
CA GLU A 125 2.76 6.20 -13.35
C GLU A 125 1.69 7.12 -12.73
N MET A 126 2.00 7.75 -11.59
CA MET A 126 1.13 8.76 -10.97
C MET A 126 0.84 9.91 -11.95
N ASP A 127 1.87 10.46 -12.59
CA ASP A 127 1.72 11.55 -13.56
C ASP A 127 0.89 11.10 -14.77
N ASN A 128 1.14 9.91 -15.32
CA ASN A 128 0.36 9.35 -16.42
C ASN A 128 -1.12 9.20 -16.03
N ARG A 129 -1.41 8.75 -14.82
CA ARG A 129 -2.78 8.63 -14.31
C ARG A 129 -3.46 9.98 -14.17
N TYR A 130 -2.75 11.02 -13.74
CA TYR A 130 -3.28 12.38 -13.70
C TYR A 130 -3.69 12.87 -15.08
N GLU A 131 -2.88 12.62 -16.13
CA GLU A 131 -3.25 12.98 -17.50
C GLU A 131 -4.50 12.19 -17.97
N MET A 132 -4.60 10.91 -17.62
CA MET A 132 -5.80 10.12 -17.94
C MET A 132 -7.05 10.67 -17.24
N LEU A 133 -6.95 11.04 -15.96
CA LEU A 133 -8.06 11.64 -15.21
C LEU A 133 -8.48 12.98 -15.81
N LYS A 134 -7.51 13.83 -16.16
CA LYS A 134 -7.71 15.13 -16.79
C LYS A 134 -8.45 14.98 -18.12
N ASN A 135 -7.99 14.09 -19.01
CA ASN A 135 -8.61 13.83 -20.31
C ASN A 135 -10.05 13.30 -20.16
N ALA A 136 -10.30 12.47 -19.13
CA ALA A 136 -11.63 11.96 -18.81
C ALA A 136 -12.51 12.94 -18.03
N LYS A 137 -12.00 14.14 -17.66
CA LYS A 137 -12.66 15.11 -16.78
C LYS A 137 -13.15 14.46 -15.48
N CYS A 138 -12.26 13.71 -14.82
CA CYS A 138 -12.51 13.02 -13.56
C CYS A 138 -11.64 13.58 -12.45
N ARG A 139 -12.15 13.62 -11.22
CA ARG A 139 -11.41 14.12 -10.04
C ARG A 139 -10.56 13.05 -9.36
N ASN A 140 -10.92 11.79 -9.52
CA ASN A 140 -10.25 10.66 -8.88
C ASN A 140 -10.46 9.36 -9.65
N ILE A 141 -9.66 8.36 -9.27
CA ILE A 141 -9.68 7.03 -9.89
C ILE A 141 -11.05 6.34 -9.79
N LYS A 142 -11.79 6.54 -8.70
CA LYS A 142 -13.12 5.92 -8.53
C LYS A 142 -14.09 6.42 -9.59
N GLU A 143 -14.17 7.74 -9.76
CA GLU A 143 -15.00 8.36 -10.78
C GLU A 143 -14.58 7.92 -12.20
N TYR A 144 -13.28 7.91 -12.47
CA TYR A 144 -12.72 7.46 -13.74
C TYR A 144 -13.11 6.01 -14.06
N ASN A 145 -12.87 5.09 -13.13
CA ASN A 145 -13.18 3.67 -13.30
C ASN A 145 -14.69 3.42 -13.44
N GLN A 146 -15.54 4.21 -12.77
CA GLN A 146 -16.98 4.15 -12.96
C GLN A 146 -17.39 4.56 -14.38
N LYS A 147 -16.82 5.66 -14.92
CA LYS A 147 -17.06 6.07 -16.32
C LYS A 147 -16.57 5.01 -17.31
N PHE A 148 -15.41 4.41 -17.05
CA PHE A 148 -14.88 3.34 -17.90
C PHE A 148 -15.78 2.10 -17.90
N LYS A 149 -16.21 1.63 -16.72
CA LYS A 149 -17.15 0.50 -16.60
C LYS A 149 -18.49 0.76 -17.30
N LYS A 150 -18.96 2.02 -17.29
CA LYS A 150 -20.18 2.45 -18.01
C LYS A 150 -19.94 2.66 -19.51
N ARG A 151 -18.75 2.34 -20.04
CA ARG A 151 -18.36 2.52 -21.46
C ARG A 151 -18.47 3.97 -21.97
N VAL A 152 -18.37 4.96 -21.09
CA VAL A 152 -18.34 6.38 -21.44
C VAL A 152 -16.98 6.81 -21.98
N LEU A 153 -15.91 6.10 -21.57
CA LEU A 153 -14.54 6.37 -22.00
C LEU A 153 -14.14 5.39 -23.10
N ASN A 154 -13.64 5.94 -24.23
CA ASN A 154 -13.29 5.14 -25.40
C ASN A 154 -11.85 4.60 -25.26
N PRO A 155 -11.63 3.26 -25.33
CA PRO A 155 -10.29 2.68 -25.31
C PRO A 155 -9.37 3.12 -26.47
N ARG A 156 -9.95 3.52 -27.62
CA ARG A 156 -9.17 4.04 -28.76
C ARG A 156 -8.51 5.38 -28.47
N ASP A 157 -9.02 6.13 -27.49
CA ASP A 157 -8.44 7.38 -27.01
C ASP A 157 -7.42 7.15 -25.87
N GLY A 158 -6.96 5.91 -25.68
CA GLY A 158 -5.99 5.51 -24.69
C GLY A 158 -6.58 5.24 -23.30
N HIS A 159 -7.91 5.29 -23.14
CA HIS A 159 -8.54 4.98 -21.87
C HIS A 159 -8.51 3.47 -21.58
N LYS A 160 -8.21 3.13 -20.34
CA LYS A 160 -8.21 1.75 -19.83
C LYS A 160 -8.65 1.74 -18.38
N TYR A 161 -9.11 0.59 -17.89
CA TYR A 161 -9.37 0.42 -16.46
C TYR A 161 -8.07 0.57 -15.67
N ILE A 162 -8.10 1.34 -14.58
CA ILE A 162 -6.93 1.63 -13.76
C ILE A 162 -7.07 0.90 -12.42
N PRO A 163 -6.25 -0.14 -12.12
CA PRO A 163 -6.25 -0.76 -10.81
C PRO A 163 -5.64 0.17 -9.76
N TYR A 164 -6.09 0.03 -8.52
CA TYR A 164 -5.36 0.61 -7.38
C TYR A 164 -3.97 0.00 -7.28
N LEU A 165 -2.99 0.80 -6.89
CA LEU A 165 -1.62 0.33 -6.58
C LEU A 165 -1.36 0.52 -5.09
N VAL A 166 -0.91 -0.53 -4.42
CA VAL A 166 -0.53 -0.47 -3.01
C VAL A 166 0.95 -0.81 -2.91
N LEU A 167 1.76 0.21 -2.64
CA LEU A 167 3.18 0.03 -2.33
C LEU A 167 3.33 -0.32 -0.85
N ILE A 168 3.96 -1.44 -0.56
CA ILE A 168 4.28 -1.87 0.81
C ILE A 168 5.78 -1.99 0.95
N ILE A 169 6.34 -1.27 1.92
CA ILE A 169 7.76 -1.33 2.29
C ILE A 169 7.83 -1.87 3.71
N ASP A 170 8.41 -3.07 3.88
CA ASP A 170 8.49 -3.72 5.19
C ASP A 170 9.46 -3.03 6.17
N GLU A 171 10.61 -2.58 5.69
CA GLU A 171 11.57 -1.84 6.52
C GLU A 171 12.06 -0.57 5.81
N PHE A 172 11.32 0.49 6.02
CA PHE A 172 11.59 1.78 5.38
C PHE A 172 12.90 2.41 5.87
N ALA A 173 13.29 2.16 7.14
CA ALA A 173 14.54 2.66 7.69
C ALA A 173 15.75 2.18 6.89
N ASP A 174 15.78 0.91 6.50
CA ASP A 174 16.93 0.34 5.79
C ASP A 174 17.08 0.99 4.39
N LEU A 175 15.99 1.31 3.72
CA LEU A 175 16.03 2.05 2.46
C LEU A 175 16.53 3.48 2.63
N ILE A 176 16.03 4.21 3.62
CA ILE A 176 16.49 5.59 3.91
C ILE A 176 17.97 5.62 4.26
N MET A 177 18.44 4.67 5.07
CA MET A 177 19.85 4.61 5.48
C MET A 177 20.78 4.27 4.30
N THR A 178 20.30 3.52 3.31
CA THR A 178 21.11 3.07 2.16
C THR A 178 21.08 4.07 1.02
N THR A 179 19.96 4.69 0.72
CA THR A 179 19.72 5.51 -0.49
C THR A 179 19.40 6.98 -0.17
N GLY A 180 19.20 7.32 1.09
CA GLY A 180 19.07 8.68 1.59
C GLY A 180 17.94 9.48 0.97
N LYS A 181 18.27 10.71 0.55
CA LYS A 181 17.31 11.71 0.04
C LYS A 181 16.49 11.27 -1.17
N GLU A 182 17.02 10.36 -1.99
CA GLU A 182 16.34 9.99 -3.22
C GLU A 182 15.06 9.20 -2.96
N VAL A 183 15.08 8.25 -2.02
CA VAL A 183 13.89 7.54 -1.57
C VAL A 183 12.93 8.48 -0.88
N GLU A 184 13.44 9.33 0.03
CA GLU A 184 12.62 10.28 0.77
C GLU A 184 11.82 11.20 -0.18
N THR A 185 12.50 11.78 -1.18
CA THR A 185 11.87 12.70 -2.14
C THR A 185 10.75 12.02 -2.94
N ASN A 186 10.99 10.80 -3.45
CA ASN A 186 9.97 10.09 -4.23
C ASN A 186 8.79 9.66 -3.34
N ILE A 187 9.04 9.17 -2.14
CA ILE A 187 7.99 8.80 -1.18
C ILE A 187 7.17 10.04 -0.77
N ALA A 188 7.82 11.16 -0.49
CA ALA A 188 7.12 12.40 -0.14
C ALA A 188 6.22 12.88 -1.29
N ARG A 189 6.69 12.84 -2.53
CA ARG A 189 5.91 13.20 -3.72
C ARG A 189 4.68 12.29 -3.88
N LEU A 190 4.86 10.98 -3.78
CA LEU A 190 3.76 10.02 -3.82
C LEU A 190 2.77 10.28 -2.67
N ALA A 191 3.26 10.48 -1.44
CA ALA A 191 2.40 10.73 -0.29
C ALA A 191 1.58 12.03 -0.41
N GLN A 192 2.10 13.04 -1.10
CA GLN A 192 1.36 14.29 -1.35
C GLN A 192 0.29 14.15 -2.43
N MET A 193 0.56 13.42 -3.49
CA MET A 193 -0.21 13.53 -4.73
C MET A 193 -0.92 12.23 -5.14
N ALA A 194 -0.47 11.07 -4.71
CA ALA A 194 -0.89 9.80 -5.29
C ALA A 194 -2.30 9.33 -4.91
N ARG A 195 -2.91 9.90 -3.86
CA ARG A 195 -4.24 9.52 -3.36
C ARG A 195 -5.32 9.56 -4.45
N ALA A 196 -5.42 10.66 -5.17
CA ALA A 196 -6.47 10.85 -6.17
C ALA A 196 -6.39 9.86 -7.32
N VAL A 197 -5.17 9.43 -7.68
CA VAL A 197 -4.91 8.49 -8.77
C VAL A 197 -4.82 7.03 -8.31
N GLY A 198 -5.18 6.74 -7.04
CA GLY A 198 -5.30 5.38 -6.50
C GLY A 198 -3.98 4.68 -6.25
N ILE A 199 -2.93 5.41 -5.87
CA ILE A 199 -1.67 4.84 -5.40
C ILE A 199 -1.58 5.09 -3.90
N HIS A 200 -1.47 4.03 -3.10
CA HIS A 200 -1.44 4.06 -1.64
C HIS A 200 -0.13 3.49 -1.12
N LEU A 201 0.36 4.06 -0.02
CA LEU A 201 1.61 3.66 0.60
C LEU A 201 1.35 3.01 1.96
N VAL A 202 2.02 1.90 2.23
CA VAL A 202 2.14 1.29 3.55
C VAL A 202 3.63 1.24 3.88
N LEU A 203 4.08 2.18 4.70
CA LEU A 203 5.48 2.31 5.08
C LEU A 203 5.67 1.75 6.49
N ALA A 204 6.37 0.63 6.59
CA ALA A 204 6.62 0.00 7.87
C ALA A 204 8.08 0.13 8.31
N THR A 205 8.31 0.20 9.61
CA THR A 205 9.66 0.26 10.18
C THR A 205 9.71 -0.27 11.60
N GLN A 206 10.81 -0.90 11.94
CA GLN A 206 11.15 -1.26 13.32
C GLN A 206 11.86 -0.11 14.07
N ARG A 207 12.30 0.93 13.33
CA ARG A 207 13.07 2.07 13.85
C ARG A 207 12.35 3.39 13.59
N PRO A 208 11.31 3.74 14.36
CA PRO A 208 10.52 4.96 14.13
C PRO A 208 11.22 6.23 14.64
N SER A 209 12.49 6.41 14.28
CA SER A 209 13.25 7.62 14.64
C SER A 209 12.87 8.80 13.73
N VAL A 210 13.16 10.02 14.19
CA VAL A 210 12.92 11.26 13.42
C VAL A 210 13.73 11.32 12.12
N ASN A 211 14.88 10.64 12.06
CA ASN A 211 15.72 10.56 10.88
C ASN A 211 15.16 9.61 9.80
N VAL A 212 14.29 8.70 10.18
CA VAL A 212 13.62 7.74 9.28
C VAL A 212 12.25 8.25 8.88
N ILE A 213 11.44 8.62 9.88
CA ILE A 213 10.10 9.16 9.67
C ILE A 213 10.18 10.68 9.85
N THR A 214 10.61 11.35 8.79
CA THR A 214 10.80 12.81 8.77
C THR A 214 9.48 13.57 8.91
N GLY A 215 9.58 14.87 9.22
CA GLY A 215 8.42 15.75 9.28
C GLY A 215 7.59 15.74 7.98
N LEU A 216 8.27 15.66 6.83
CA LEU A 216 7.63 15.64 5.52
C LEU A 216 6.79 14.36 5.32
N ILE A 217 7.31 13.20 5.71
CA ILE A 217 6.58 11.93 5.64
C ILE A 217 5.41 11.93 6.63
N LYS A 218 5.63 12.41 7.87
CA LYS A 218 4.58 12.50 8.89
C LYS A 218 3.41 13.39 8.47
N ALA A 219 3.70 14.52 7.84
CA ALA A 219 2.69 15.48 7.38
C ALA A 219 1.78 14.89 6.29
N ASN A 220 2.33 14.02 5.45
CA ASN A 220 1.62 13.42 4.32
C ASN A 220 1.08 12.00 4.60
N SER A 221 1.35 11.45 5.80
CA SER A 221 0.86 10.13 6.21
C SER A 221 0.03 10.27 7.50
N PRO A 222 -1.25 10.63 7.38
CA PRO A 222 -2.09 10.94 8.53
C PRO A 222 -2.47 9.71 9.34
N ALA A 223 -2.52 8.53 8.70
CA ALA A 223 -2.84 7.28 9.37
C ALA A 223 -1.59 6.59 9.92
N ARG A 224 -1.67 6.15 11.16
CA ARG A 224 -0.54 5.51 11.84
C ARG A 224 -1.01 4.33 12.67
N ILE A 225 -0.27 3.21 12.56
CA ILE A 225 -0.41 2.05 13.43
C ILE A 225 0.88 1.91 14.21
N SER A 226 0.80 1.91 15.53
CA SER A 226 1.94 1.66 16.39
C SER A 226 1.71 0.38 17.19
N PHE A 227 2.55 -0.59 16.96
CA PHE A 227 2.77 -1.71 17.87
C PHE A 227 3.74 -1.27 18.96
N ARG A 228 4.01 -2.14 19.92
CA ARG A 228 4.98 -1.82 20.96
C ARG A 228 6.35 -1.50 20.35
N VAL A 229 6.93 -0.36 20.74
CA VAL A 229 8.29 0.07 20.37
C VAL A 229 9.17 0.12 21.61
N THR A 230 10.47 -0.09 21.45
CA THR A 230 11.42 -0.19 22.57
C THR A 230 12.13 1.14 22.89
N SER A 231 12.05 2.11 21.98
CA SER A 231 12.62 3.46 22.18
C SER A 231 11.52 4.49 22.42
N LYS A 232 11.85 5.46 23.29
CA LYS A 232 11.04 6.66 23.53
C LYS A 232 11.08 7.60 22.33
#